data_eea037c1a61a2bb52954246235409fd5
#
_entry.id   eea037c1a61a2bb52954246235409fd5
#
_cell.length_a   1.000
_cell.length_b   1.000
_cell.length_c   1.000
_cell.angle_alpha   90.00
_cell.angle_beta   90.00
_cell.angle_gamma   90.00
#
_symmetry.space_group_name_H-M   'P 1'
#
loop_
_entity.id
_entity.type
_entity.pdbx_description
1 polymer ?
#
loop_
_entity_poly.entity_id
_entity_poly.type
_entity_poly.pdbx_seq_one_letter_code
_entity_poly.pdbx_strand_id
1 'polypeptide(L)'
;MQALVLEKIDNITLREIDLPLAVGPRDVKIRIHTVGICGSDVHYFKHCGIGPFVVEEPMVLGHEASGVVAEVGEQVTHLKVGDRVCMEPGVPQFDSPATMRGLYNLDPAVRFWATPPIHGCLTPYVVHPAAFTFKLPDNVSFGEGAIVEPLAIGLQAATKAAIKPGDVAVVIGAGTIGAMTALAALAGGCSRVILADLVPEKLALFAGNPAVTTVDVRHASLPEVVQQATEGWGADVVFEASGSLRAYDNIIDLLCPNGCLVLVGMPPEKVPFDIVAIQAKEVRIESVFRYANIFPRAIALLASGKIDVKPFISRTFGFADGVQAFKEAAKGQPGDVKIQIELA
;
A
#
# COMPACT_ATOMS: atom_id res chain seq x y z
N MET A 1 12.89 -15.47 19.74
CA MET A 1 13.06 -15.83 18.32
C MET A 1 13.76 -14.70 17.58
N GLN A 2 14.45 -14.98 16.47
CA GLN A 2 15.11 -13.94 15.68
C GLN A 2 14.08 -13.00 15.02
N ALA A 3 14.41 -11.71 14.96
CA ALA A 3 13.61 -10.71 14.25
C ALA A 3 14.51 -9.59 13.72
N LEU A 4 14.04 -8.90 12.68
CA LEU A 4 14.66 -7.64 12.22
C LEU A 4 14.12 -6.49 13.07
N VAL A 5 14.98 -5.98 13.94
CA VAL A 5 14.64 -4.99 14.96
C VAL A 5 15.29 -3.65 14.63
N LEU A 6 14.47 -2.61 14.47
CA LEU A 6 14.94 -1.24 14.45
C LEU A 6 15.38 -0.83 15.85
N GLU A 7 16.66 -0.54 16.02
CA GLU A 7 17.25 -0.14 17.30
C GLU A 7 17.26 1.39 17.46
N LYS A 8 17.58 2.08 16.38
CA LYS A 8 17.65 3.54 16.27
C LYS A 8 17.82 3.95 14.80
N ILE A 9 17.89 5.22 14.54
CA ILE A 9 18.14 5.78 13.20
C ILE A 9 19.31 5.06 12.52
N ASP A 10 19.09 4.62 11.27
CA ASP A 10 20.02 3.91 10.39
C ASP A 10 20.58 2.60 10.97
N ASN A 11 19.95 2.06 12.01
CA ASN A 11 20.41 0.86 12.67
C ASN A 11 19.27 -0.15 12.89
N ILE A 12 19.22 -1.13 12.00
CA ILE A 12 18.38 -2.33 12.13
C ILE A 12 19.29 -3.54 12.34
N THR A 13 18.92 -4.45 13.23
CA THR A 13 19.68 -5.65 13.55
C THR A 13 18.83 -6.90 13.44
N LEU A 14 19.44 -7.99 13.02
CA LEU A 14 18.85 -9.33 13.12
C LEU A 14 19.28 -9.92 14.46
N ARG A 15 18.37 -9.99 15.43
CA ARG A 15 18.65 -10.49 16.77
C ARG A 15 17.47 -11.19 17.41
N GLU A 16 17.71 -11.81 18.52
CA GLU A 16 16.64 -12.38 19.33
C GLU A 16 15.83 -11.32 20.06
N ILE A 17 14.51 -11.52 20.06
CA ILE A 17 13.53 -10.72 20.79
C ILE A 17 12.46 -11.66 21.35
N ASP A 18 11.92 -11.30 22.50
CA ASP A 18 10.76 -12.00 23.07
C ASP A 18 9.47 -11.34 22.59
N LEU A 19 8.67 -12.10 21.86
CA LEU A 19 7.38 -11.67 21.32
C LEU A 19 6.28 -12.65 21.77
N PRO A 20 5.07 -12.16 22.09
CA PRO A 20 3.97 -13.02 22.51
C PRO A 20 3.52 -13.93 21.37
N LEU A 21 3.56 -15.26 21.60
CA LEU A 21 3.12 -16.28 20.65
C LEU A 21 1.96 -17.14 21.16
N ALA A 22 1.35 -16.76 22.28
CA ALA A 22 0.19 -17.47 22.79
C ALA A 22 -1.01 -17.24 21.86
N VAL A 23 -1.61 -18.34 21.38
CA VAL A 23 -2.77 -18.32 20.48
C VAL A 23 -4.03 -18.19 21.32
N GLY A 24 -4.75 -17.10 21.14
CA GLY A 24 -6.07 -16.91 21.74
C GLY A 24 -7.15 -17.72 21.01
N PRO A 25 -8.36 -17.84 21.60
CA PRO A 25 -9.43 -18.66 21.01
C PRO A 25 -9.82 -18.28 19.59
N ARG A 26 -9.65 -17.01 19.20
CA ARG A 26 -10.03 -16.47 17.88
C ARG A 26 -8.82 -16.05 17.03
N ASP A 27 -7.61 -16.43 17.46
CA ASP A 27 -6.37 -16.07 16.78
C ASP A 27 -5.82 -17.25 15.98
N VAL A 28 -4.89 -16.93 15.11
CA VAL A 28 -4.07 -17.90 14.41
C VAL A 28 -2.59 -17.55 14.58
N LYS A 29 -1.75 -18.57 14.71
CA LYS A 29 -0.31 -18.43 14.63
C LYS A 29 0.11 -18.69 13.19
N ILE A 30 0.89 -17.79 12.63
CA ILE A 30 1.29 -17.82 11.24
C ILE A 30 2.81 -17.90 11.17
N ARG A 31 3.31 -18.88 10.42
CA ARG A 31 4.70 -18.89 9.98
C ARG A 31 4.81 -17.95 8.79
N ILE A 32 5.51 -16.85 8.97
CA ILE A 32 5.71 -15.85 7.93
C ILE A 32 6.58 -16.45 6.82
N HIS A 33 6.20 -16.20 5.58
CA HIS A 33 6.97 -16.58 4.40
C HIS A 33 7.60 -15.37 3.74
N THR A 34 6.82 -14.36 3.40
CA THR A 34 7.29 -13.16 2.68
C THR A 34 6.76 -11.91 3.33
N VAL A 35 7.62 -10.90 3.47
CA VAL A 35 7.27 -9.56 3.95
C VAL A 35 7.79 -8.52 2.96
N GLY A 36 6.91 -7.61 2.52
CA GLY A 36 7.27 -6.43 1.75
C GLY A 36 7.87 -5.33 2.64
N ILE A 37 8.87 -4.62 2.13
CA ILE A 37 9.37 -3.40 2.76
C ILE A 37 8.54 -2.22 2.23
N CYS A 38 7.84 -1.53 3.13
CA CYS A 38 7.07 -0.33 2.84
C CYS A 38 7.95 0.93 2.91
N GLY A 39 7.53 1.99 2.22
CA GLY A 39 8.14 3.30 2.38
C GLY A 39 8.10 3.83 3.81
N SER A 40 7.06 3.48 4.59
CA SER A 40 6.99 3.82 6.02
C SER A 40 8.04 3.09 6.86
N ASP A 41 8.33 1.81 6.56
CA ASP A 41 9.42 1.08 7.23
C ASP A 41 10.78 1.75 6.97
N VAL A 42 11.01 2.18 5.72
CA VAL A 42 12.23 2.94 5.35
C VAL A 42 12.26 4.29 6.07
N HIS A 43 11.13 4.95 6.21
CA HIS A 43 11.04 6.23 6.92
C HIS A 43 11.34 6.05 8.42
N TYR A 44 10.80 5.02 9.07
CA TYR A 44 11.18 4.68 10.45
C TYR A 44 12.66 4.34 10.56
N PHE A 45 13.21 3.57 9.62
CA PHE A 45 14.64 3.26 9.60
C PHE A 45 15.51 4.52 9.54
N LYS A 46 15.11 5.52 8.73
CA LYS A 46 15.85 6.77 8.53
C LYS A 46 15.65 7.82 9.63
N HIS A 47 14.45 7.88 10.24
CA HIS A 47 14.05 9.02 11.07
C HIS A 47 13.46 8.63 12.43
N CYS A 48 13.25 7.34 12.70
CA CYS A 48 12.55 6.82 13.89
C CYS A 48 11.19 7.46 14.15
N GLY A 49 10.54 8.05 13.13
CA GLY A 49 9.24 8.68 13.33
C GLY A 49 8.53 9.04 12.03
N ILE A 50 7.20 9.05 12.04
CA ILE A 50 6.32 9.54 10.97
C ILE A 50 5.20 10.36 11.63
N GLY A 51 5.24 11.68 11.50
CA GLY A 51 4.28 12.56 12.17
C GLY A 51 4.24 12.29 13.69
N PRO A 52 3.09 11.95 14.27
CA PRO A 52 2.98 11.69 15.72
C PRO A 52 3.50 10.30 16.15
N PHE A 53 3.82 9.42 15.20
CA PHE A 53 4.27 8.05 15.50
C PHE A 53 5.79 8.01 15.62
N VAL A 54 6.30 8.00 16.85
CA VAL A 54 7.74 8.00 17.16
C VAL A 54 8.15 6.66 17.76
N VAL A 55 9.27 6.11 17.27
CA VAL A 55 9.87 4.88 17.81
C VAL A 55 10.72 5.26 19.02
N GLU A 56 10.20 5.01 20.21
CA GLU A 56 10.88 5.30 21.49
C GLU A 56 11.69 4.09 22.00
N GLU A 57 11.26 2.88 21.65
CA GLU A 57 11.87 1.62 22.05
C GLU A 57 12.17 0.74 20.82
N PRO A 58 13.14 -0.19 20.89
CA PRO A 58 13.44 -1.09 19.78
C PRO A 58 12.19 -1.82 19.26
N MET A 59 11.96 -1.79 17.96
CA MET A 59 10.72 -2.26 17.35
C MET A 59 10.98 -3.14 16.14
N VAL A 60 10.23 -4.26 16.01
CA VAL A 60 10.19 -5.07 14.79
C VAL A 60 9.41 -4.31 13.73
N LEU A 61 9.98 -4.20 12.52
CA LEU A 61 9.34 -3.57 11.37
C LEU A 61 8.54 -4.57 10.52
N GLY A 62 7.92 -4.08 9.43
CA GLY A 62 7.17 -4.86 8.45
C GLY A 62 5.69 -5.04 8.78
N HIS A 63 4.84 -4.88 7.75
CA HIS A 63 3.38 -5.00 7.87
C HIS A 63 2.71 -5.53 6.58
N GLU A 64 3.46 -5.75 5.52
CA GLU A 64 2.98 -6.31 4.26
C GLU A 64 3.36 -7.79 4.19
N ALA A 65 2.53 -8.71 4.66
CA ALA A 65 2.97 -10.08 4.91
C ALA A 65 2.05 -11.17 4.34
N SER A 66 2.68 -12.29 4.00
CA SER A 66 2.05 -13.56 3.69
C SER A 66 2.76 -14.72 4.39
N GLY A 67 2.06 -15.82 4.59
CA GLY A 67 2.63 -16.97 5.30
C GLY A 67 1.70 -18.19 5.30
N VAL A 68 1.97 -19.10 6.23
CA VAL A 68 1.23 -20.35 6.40
C VAL A 68 0.73 -20.46 7.83
N VAL A 69 -0.53 -20.81 8.01
CA VAL A 69 -1.13 -21.06 9.32
C VAL A 69 -0.42 -22.24 9.99
N ALA A 70 0.17 -22.02 11.15
CA ALA A 70 0.88 -23.02 11.94
C ALA A 70 0.04 -23.56 13.12
N GLU A 71 -0.87 -22.75 13.65
CA GLU A 71 -1.76 -23.11 14.76
C GLU A 71 -3.04 -22.31 14.67
N VAL A 72 -4.16 -22.84 15.11
CA VAL A 72 -5.47 -22.17 15.11
C VAL A 72 -6.08 -22.22 16.50
N GLY A 73 -6.70 -21.12 16.94
CA GLY A 73 -7.48 -21.05 18.16
C GLY A 73 -8.76 -21.88 18.05
N GLU A 74 -9.27 -22.32 19.20
CA GLU A 74 -10.40 -23.27 19.29
C GLU A 74 -11.72 -22.77 18.67
N GLN A 75 -11.89 -21.44 18.53
CA GLN A 75 -13.08 -20.82 17.94
C GLN A 75 -12.90 -20.45 16.46
N VAL A 76 -11.73 -20.73 15.86
CA VAL A 76 -11.47 -20.46 14.45
C VAL A 76 -12.04 -21.59 13.59
N THR A 77 -12.95 -21.25 12.68
CA THR A 77 -13.66 -22.24 11.85
C THR A 77 -13.34 -22.14 10.35
N HIS A 78 -12.84 -21.00 9.88
CA HIS A 78 -12.62 -20.72 8.45
C HIS A 78 -11.18 -20.89 7.99
N LEU A 79 -10.25 -21.09 8.93
CA LEU A 79 -8.83 -21.38 8.66
C LEU A 79 -8.42 -22.68 9.34
N LYS A 80 -7.42 -23.35 8.77
CA LYS A 80 -6.79 -24.55 9.31
C LYS A 80 -5.29 -24.50 9.14
N VAL A 81 -4.57 -25.30 9.92
CA VAL A 81 -3.13 -25.50 9.78
C VAL A 81 -2.77 -25.91 8.35
N GLY A 82 -1.76 -25.27 7.79
CA GLY A 82 -1.31 -25.46 6.41
C GLY A 82 -1.96 -24.52 5.39
N ASP A 83 -3.01 -23.78 5.73
CA ASP A 83 -3.57 -22.77 4.83
C ASP A 83 -2.56 -21.67 4.54
N ARG A 84 -2.42 -21.31 3.25
CA ARG A 84 -1.65 -20.16 2.78
C ARG A 84 -2.48 -18.91 2.97
N VAL A 85 -1.89 -17.88 3.57
CA VAL A 85 -2.63 -16.67 3.99
C VAL A 85 -1.84 -15.39 3.76
N CYS A 86 -2.56 -14.26 3.66
CA CYS A 86 -2.04 -12.93 3.90
C CYS A 86 -2.83 -12.26 5.03
N MET A 87 -2.26 -11.24 5.63
CA MET A 87 -2.81 -10.63 6.83
C MET A 87 -3.05 -9.14 6.64
N GLU A 88 -4.22 -8.69 7.06
CA GLU A 88 -4.53 -7.27 7.20
C GLU A 88 -3.94 -6.79 8.53
N PRO A 89 -2.90 -5.92 8.50
CA PRO A 89 -2.07 -5.64 9.67
C PRO A 89 -2.73 -4.81 10.76
N GLY A 90 -3.87 -4.18 10.45
CA GLY A 90 -4.58 -3.29 11.37
C GLY A 90 -5.70 -4.01 12.12
N VAL A 91 -5.60 -4.09 13.43
CA VAL A 91 -6.64 -4.67 14.31
C VAL A 91 -7.33 -3.53 15.07
N PRO A 92 -8.62 -3.23 14.78
CA PRO A 92 -9.34 -2.16 15.44
C PRO A 92 -9.87 -2.59 16.81
N GLN A 93 -10.35 -1.62 17.57
CA GLN A 93 -11.24 -1.87 18.69
C GLN A 93 -12.66 -2.12 18.15
N PHE A 94 -13.21 -3.32 18.41
CA PHE A 94 -14.44 -3.80 17.74
C PHE A 94 -15.71 -3.02 18.09
N ASP A 95 -15.75 -2.35 19.23
CA ASP A 95 -16.86 -1.57 19.75
C ASP A 95 -16.69 -0.05 19.55
N SER A 96 -15.65 0.36 18.86
CA SER A 96 -15.45 1.80 18.56
C SER A 96 -16.49 2.33 17.57
N PRO A 97 -16.87 3.62 17.66
CA PRO A 97 -17.84 4.22 16.73
C PRO A 97 -17.41 4.13 15.25
N ALA A 98 -16.12 4.15 14.97
CA ALA A 98 -15.60 4.01 13.60
C ALA A 98 -15.81 2.58 13.10
N THR A 99 -15.42 1.59 13.90
CA THR A 99 -15.57 0.16 13.56
C THR A 99 -17.03 -0.22 13.37
N MET A 100 -17.93 0.24 14.24
CA MET A 100 -19.38 -0.02 14.14
C MET A 100 -20.02 0.58 12.87
N ARG A 101 -19.36 1.55 12.24
CA ARG A 101 -19.78 2.14 10.95
C ARG A 101 -19.08 1.49 9.74
N GLY A 102 -18.27 0.44 9.94
CA GLY A 102 -17.49 -0.19 8.89
C GLY A 102 -16.24 0.59 8.47
N LEU A 103 -15.87 1.64 9.20
CA LEU A 103 -14.70 2.50 8.95
C LEU A 103 -13.56 2.16 9.91
N TYR A 104 -13.31 0.88 10.12
CA TYR A 104 -12.38 0.40 11.14
C TYR A 104 -10.93 0.83 10.92
N ASN A 105 -10.54 1.16 9.69
CA ASN A 105 -9.25 1.76 9.36
C ASN A 105 -9.06 3.15 10.02
N LEU A 106 -10.13 3.83 10.39
CA LEU A 106 -10.15 5.15 11.02
C LEU A 106 -10.37 5.08 12.55
N ASP A 107 -10.35 3.89 13.12
CA ASP A 107 -10.41 3.73 14.57
C ASP A 107 -9.17 4.36 15.22
N PRO A 108 -9.31 5.33 16.14
CA PRO A 108 -8.15 5.94 16.81
C PRO A 108 -7.31 4.95 17.63
N ALA A 109 -7.90 3.83 18.04
CA ALA A 109 -7.24 2.79 18.83
C ALA A 109 -6.74 1.61 17.99
N VAL A 110 -6.76 1.70 16.65
CA VAL A 110 -6.29 0.63 15.78
C VAL A 110 -4.83 0.28 16.10
N ARG A 111 -4.58 -1.00 16.36
CA ARG A 111 -3.23 -1.55 16.52
C ARG A 111 -2.73 -2.01 15.16
N PHE A 112 -1.81 -1.27 14.60
CA PHE A 112 -1.29 -1.55 13.25
C PHE A 112 0.16 -2.01 13.34
N TRP A 113 0.50 -3.13 12.69
CA TRP A 113 1.86 -3.64 12.67
C TRP A 113 2.86 -2.57 12.22
N ALA A 114 4.04 -2.58 12.82
CA ALA A 114 5.13 -1.63 12.54
C ALA A 114 4.69 -0.15 12.65
N THR A 115 3.67 0.14 13.46
CA THR A 115 3.33 1.51 13.88
C THR A 115 3.56 1.61 15.38
N PRO A 116 4.46 2.47 15.87
CA PRO A 116 4.82 2.55 17.27
C PRO A 116 3.60 2.69 18.20
N PRO A 117 3.55 1.96 19.32
CA PRO A 117 4.56 1.03 19.83
C PRO A 117 4.36 -0.44 19.37
N ILE A 118 3.59 -0.71 18.33
CA ILE A 118 3.20 -2.06 17.91
C ILE A 118 4.28 -2.69 17.04
N HIS A 119 4.80 -3.85 17.45
CA HIS A 119 5.75 -4.62 16.63
C HIS A 119 5.13 -5.05 15.29
N GLY A 120 5.96 -5.10 14.26
CA GLY A 120 5.63 -5.63 12.94
C GLY A 120 5.85 -7.14 12.82
N CYS A 121 5.92 -7.59 11.57
CA CYS A 121 5.90 -9.01 11.21
C CYS A 121 7.22 -9.54 10.60
N LEU A 122 8.33 -8.79 10.63
CA LEU A 122 9.66 -9.28 10.22
C LEU A 122 10.28 -10.20 11.27
N THR A 123 9.60 -11.31 11.50
CA THR A 123 9.91 -12.38 12.48
C THR A 123 9.31 -13.70 11.97
N PRO A 124 9.89 -14.87 12.28
CA PRO A 124 9.43 -16.16 11.75
C PRO A 124 7.97 -16.49 12.06
N TYR A 125 7.45 -16.02 13.20
CA TYR A 125 6.07 -16.30 13.62
C TYR A 125 5.40 -15.05 14.17
N VAL A 126 4.11 -14.91 13.86
CA VAL A 126 3.22 -13.93 14.48
C VAL A 126 1.95 -14.62 14.95
N VAL A 127 1.27 -14.04 15.94
CA VAL A 127 -0.11 -14.37 16.28
C VAL A 127 -1.00 -13.22 15.86
N HIS A 128 -2.07 -13.53 15.13
CA HIS A 128 -2.95 -12.52 14.54
C HIS A 128 -4.41 -12.97 14.61
N PRO A 129 -5.38 -12.05 14.74
CA PRO A 129 -6.79 -12.43 14.72
C PRO A 129 -7.17 -13.11 13.40
N ALA A 130 -7.86 -14.25 13.49
CA ALA A 130 -8.32 -14.98 12.31
C ALA A 130 -9.25 -14.14 11.42
N ALA A 131 -9.98 -13.19 11.99
CA ALA A 131 -10.87 -12.27 11.26
C ALA A 131 -10.11 -11.32 10.30
N PHE A 132 -8.81 -11.08 10.52
CA PHE A 132 -7.93 -10.26 9.68
C PHE A 132 -6.86 -11.10 8.97
N THR A 133 -7.11 -12.41 8.85
CA THR A 133 -6.24 -13.37 8.14
C THR A 133 -7.02 -13.99 7.00
N PHE A 134 -6.53 -13.81 5.78
CA PHE A 134 -7.24 -14.15 4.55
C PHE A 134 -6.51 -15.23 3.78
N LYS A 135 -7.26 -16.26 3.35
CA LYS A 135 -6.75 -17.38 2.57
C LYS A 135 -6.29 -16.94 1.19
N LEU A 136 -5.11 -17.38 0.79
CA LEU A 136 -4.58 -17.19 -0.56
C LEU A 136 -4.98 -18.40 -1.43
N PRO A 137 -5.55 -18.18 -2.63
CA PRO A 137 -5.70 -19.21 -3.64
C PRO A 137 -4.35 -19.79 -4.11
N ASP A 138 -4.35 -21.02 -4.61
CA ASP A 138 -3.13 -21.73 -4.99
C ASP A 138 -2.34 -21.04 -6.11
N ASN A 139 -3.02 -20.30 -6.99
CA ASN A 139 -2.42 -19.55 -8.08
C ASN A 139 -1.88 -18.18 -7.70
N VAL A 140 -1.99 -17.76 -6.43
CA VAL A 140 -1.39 -16.52 -5.90
C VAL A 140 -0.16 -16.90 -5.08
N SER A 141 1.02 -16.42 -5.47
CA SER A 141 2.27 -16.66 -4.75
C SER A 141 2.32 -15.94 -3.40
N PHE A 142 3.27 -16.28 -2.52
CA PHE A 142 3.48 -15.54 -1.27
C PHE A 142 3.95 -14.11 -1.51
N GLY A 143 4.79 -13.89 -2.54
CA GLY A 143 5.20 -12.53 -2.93
C GLY A 143 4.00 -11.65 -3.33
N GLU A 144 3.09 -12.19 -4.14
CA GLU A 144 1.83 -11.50 -4.48
C GLU A 144 0.93 -11.33 -3.25
N GLY A 145 0.89 -12.34 -2.37
CA GLY A 145 0.16 -12.29 -1.11
C GLY A 145 0.63 -11.17 -0.17
N ALA A 146 1.93 -10.89 -0.15
CA ALA A 146 2.48 -9.75 0.61
C ALA A 146 2.10 -8.40 -0.03
N ILE A 147 1.95 -8.34 -1.37
CA ILE A 147 1.51 -7.12 -2.09
C ILE A 147 0.01 -6.83 -1.90
N VAL A 148 -0.77 -7.77 -1.38
CA VAL A 148 -2.20 -7.50 -1.10
C VAL A 148 -2.37 -6.26 -0.22
N GLU A 149 -1.46 -6.02 0.72
CA GLU A 149 -1.51 -4.86 1.60
C GLU A 149 -1.39 -3.53 0.82
N PRO A 150 -0.31 -3.23 0.07
CA PRO A 150 -0.24 -1.99 -0.69
C PRO A 150 -1.26 -1.93 -1.85
N LEU A 151 -1.66 -3.06 -2.43
CA LEU A 151 -2.75 -3.11 -3.40
C LEU A 151 -4.08 -2.67 -2.78
N ALA A 152 -4.33 -3.01 -1.51
CA ALA A 152 -5.52 -2.58 -0.79
C ALA A 152 -5.59 -1.05 -0.66
N ILE A 153 -4.47 -0.34 -0.55
CA ILE A 153 -4.44 1.14 -0.60
C ILE A 153 -4.95 1.64 -1.96
N GLY A 154 -4.43 1.08 -3.07
CA GLY A 154 -4.86 1.46 -4.42
C GLY A 154 -6.34 1.18 -4.66
N LEU A 155 -6.83 0.02 -4.22
CA LEU A 155 -8.25 -0.35 -4.34
C LEU A 155 -9.16 0.52 -3.45
N GLN A 156 -8.71 0.92 -2.27
CA GLN A 156 -9.43 1.87 -1.44
C GLN A 156 -9.51 3.23 -2.14
N ALA A 157 -8.43 3.69 -2.77
CA ALA A 157 -8.40 4.93 -3.54
C ALA A 157 -9.39 4.87 -4.73
N ALA A 158 -9.36 3.79 -5.51
CA ALA A 158 -10.30 3.58 -6.62
C ALA A 158 -11.76 3.51 -6.14
N THR A 159 -12.01 2.90 -4.98
CA THR A 159 -13.35 2.85 -4.35
C THR A 159 -13.83 4.25 -3.94
N LYS A 160 -12.95 5.04 -3.31
CA LYS A 160 -13.24 6.43 -2.91
C LYS A 160 -13.50 7.35 -4.10
N ALA A 161 -12.77 7.15 -5.19
CA ALA A 161 -12.98 7.87 -6.44
C ALA A 161 -14.38 7.64 -7.03
N ALA A 162 -15.04 6.53 -6.69
CA ALA A 162 -16.30 6.08 -7.27
C ALA A 162 -16.22 5.96 -8.81
N ILE A 163 -15.15 5.30 -9.28
CA ILE A 163 -14.84 5.10 -10.70
C ILE A 163 -16.03 4.48 -11.43
N LYS A 164 -16.30 5.00 -12.61
CA LYS A 164 -17.30 4.49 -13.54
C LYS A 164 -16.62 3.85 -14.76
N PRO A 165 -17.23 2.84 -15.39
CA PRO A 165 -16.73 2.30 -16.64
C PRO A 165 -16.56 3.37 -17.72
N GLY A 166 -15.34 3.47 -18.24
CA GLY A 166 -15.00 4.47 -19.26
C GLY A 166 -14.25 5.69 -18.76
N ASP A 167 -14.21 5.94 -17.45
CA ASP A 167 -13.48 7.08 -16.86
C ASP A 167 -12.01 7.11 -17.31
N VAL A 168 -11.45 8.32 -17.40
CA VAL A 168 -10.03 8.58 -17.59
C VAL A 168 -9.43 9.00 -16.25
N ALA A 169 -8.39 8.29 -15.80
CA ALA A 169 -7.71 8.62 -14.57
C ALA A 169 -6.30 9.17 -14.82
N VAL A 170 -5.86 10.09 -13.97
CA VAL A 170 -4.46 10.50 -13.83
C VAL A 170 -3.93 9.97 -12.51
N VAL A 171 -2.72 9.39 -12.52
CA VAL A 171 -2.02 8.99 -11.30
C VAL A 171 -0.68 9.71 -11.27
N ILE A 172 -0.44 10.51 -10.23
CA ILE A 172 0.80 11.25 -10.04
C ILE A 172 1.67 10.50 -9.02
N GLY A 173 2.82 10.01 -9.48
CA GLY A 173 3.71 9.12 -8.76
C GLY A 173 3.55 7.65 -9.19
N ALA A 174 4.65 7.01 -9.65
CA ALA A 174 4.71 5.60 -10.05
C ALA A 174 5.50 4.73 -9.04
N GLY A 175 5.57 5.15 -7.78
CA GLY A 175 6.04 4.32 -6.68
C GLY A 175 5.07 3.17 -6.41
N THR A 176 5.32 2.37 -5.38
CA THR A 176 4.46 1.22 -5.03
C THR A 176 2.98 1.59 -5.01
N ILE A 177 2.62 2.64 -4.27
CA ILE A 177 1.22 3.03 -4.09
C ILE A 177 0.61 3.56 -5.39
N GLY A 178 1.34 4.39 -6.15
CA GLY A 178 0.84 4.88 -7.44
C GLY A 178 0.67 3.76 -8.46
N ALA A 179 1.60 2.80 -8.52
CA ALA A 179 1.48 1.61 -9.37
C ALA A 179 0.25 0.78 -9.00
N MET A 180 0.04 0.49 -7.71
CA MET A 180 -1.14 -0.24 -7.23
C MET A 180 -2.43 0.54 -7.50
N THR A 181 -2.40 1.88 -7.38
CA THR A 181 -3.55 2.75 -7.70
C THR A 181 -3.89 2.73 -9.18
N ALA A 182 -2.88 2.77 -10.07
CA ALA A 182 -3.08 2.67 -11.52
C ALA A 182 -3.72 1.34 -11.92
N LEU A 183 -3.23 0.23 -11.37
CA LEU A 183 -3.83 -1.10 -11.59
C LEU A 183 -5.25 -1.18 -11.04
N ALA A 184 -5.49 -0.62 -9.85
CA ALA A 184 -6.81 -0.59 -9.23
C ALA A 184 -7.80 0.27 -10.03
N ALA A 185 -7.37 1.41 -10.58
CA ALA A 185 -8.19 2.27 -11.42
C ALA A 185 -8.64 1.55 -12.71
N LEU A 186 -7.73 0.85 -13.38
CA LEU A 186 -8.07 0.01 -14.55
C LEU A 186 -9.02 -1.12 -14.17
N ALA A 187 -8.75 -1.84 -13.08
CA ALA A 187 -9.62 -2.91 -12.61
C ALA A 187 -11.00 -2.40 -12.17
N GLY A 188 -11.08 -1.14 -11.71
CA GLY A 188 -12.31 -0.43 -11.33
C GLY A 188 -13.16 0.04 -12.50
N GLY A 189 -12.59 0.08 -13.72
CA GLY A 189 -13.35 0.43 -14.93
C GLY A 189 -12.80 1.61 -15.72
N CYS A 190 -11.70 2.24 -15.30
CA CYS A 190 -11.08 3.28 -16.13
C CYS A 190 -10.68 2.71 -17.49
N SER A 191 -11.05 3.43 -18.55
CA SER A 191 -10.66 3.07 -19.93
C SER A 191 -9.20 3.42 -20.22
N ARG A 192 -8.66 4.39 -19.47
CA ARG A 192 -7.29 4.88 -19.60
C ARG A 192 -6.76 5.40 -18.27
N VAL A 193 -5.47 5.14 -18.02
CA VAL A 193 -4.71 5.76 -16.94
C VAL A 193 -3.55 6.53 -17.52
N ILE A 194 -3.40 7.80 -17.15
CA ILE A 194 -2.23 8.63 -17.43
C ILE A 194 -1.38 8.59 -16.17
N LEU A 195 -0.24 7.90 -16.24
CA LEU A 195 0.67 7.70 -15.11
C LEU A 195 1.91 8.59 -15.24
N ALA A 196 2.10 9.49 -14.29
CA ALA A 196 3.16 10.48 -14.29
C ALA A 196 4.20 10.21 -13.19
N ASP A 197 5.47 10.27 -13.52
CA ASP A 197 6.58 10.18 -12.55
C ASP A 197 7.83 10.90 -13.09
N LEU A 198 8.81 11.13 -12.20
CA LEU A 198 10.15 11.62 -12.51
C LEU A 198 11.12 10.49 -12.92
N VAL A 199 10.77 9.22 -12.65
CA VAL A 199 11.65 8.05 -12.77
C VAL A 199 11.17 7.16 -13.92
N PRO A 200 11.85 7.20 -15.09
CA PRO A 200 11.42 6.47 -16.28
C PRO A 200 11.45 4.95 -16.10
N GLU A 201 12.33 4.44 -15.24
CA GLU A 201 12.41 3.01 -14.95
C GLU A 201 11.11 2.48 -14.32
N LYS A 202 10.45 3.26 -13.47
CA LYS A 202 9.14 2.92 -12.89
C LYS A 202 8.03 2.99 -13.93
N LEU A 203 8.06 3.99 -14.80
CA LEU A 203 7.12 4.14 -15.90
C LEU A 203 7.22 2.99 -16.90
N ALA A 204 8.43 2.49 -17.15
CA ALA A 204 8.69 1.38 -18.07
C ALA A 204 7.97 0.08 -17.67
N LEU A 205 7.65 -0.11 -16.40
CA LEU A 205 6.88 -1.28 -15.93
C LEU A 205 5.46 -1.33 -16.53
N PHE A 206 4.96 -0.23 -17.04
CA PHE A 206 3.64 -0.13 -17.68
C PHE A 206 3.69 -0.09 -19.20
N ALA A 207 4.89 -0.11 -19.84
CA ALA A 207 5.06 0.08 -21.28
C ALA A 207 4.30 -0.95 -22.14
N GLY A 208 3.99 -2.14 -21.61
CA GLY A 208 3.22 -3.18 -22.29
C GLY A 208 1.71 -3.05 -22.16
N ASN A 209 1.21 -2.09 -21.38
CA ASN A 209 -0.23 -1.93 -21.14
C ASN A 209 -0.81 -0.83 -22.03
N PRO A 210 -1.63 -1.16 -23.05
CA PRO A 210 -2.17 -0.17 -23.99
C PRO A 210 -3.16 0.82 -23.34
N ALA A 211 -3.68 0.50 -22.17
CA ALA A 211 -4.58 1.38 -21.43
C ALA A 211 -3.82 2.38 -20.52
N VAL A 212 -2.47 2.32 -20.47
CA VAL A 212 -1.66 3.24 -19.67
C VAL A 212 -0.82 4.13 -20.57
N THR A 213 -0.98 5.43 -20.42
CA THR A 213 -0.10 6.44 -21.01
C THR A 213 0.88 6.92 -19.94
N THR A 214 2.17 6.65 -20.13
CA THR A 214 3.21 7.08 -19.18
C THR A 214 3.75 8.46 -19.53
N VAL A 215 3.99 9.30 -18.52
CA VAL A 215 4.47 10.68 -18.67
C VAL A 215 5.69 10.90 -17.77
N ASP A 216 6.86 11.04 -18.37
CA ASP A 216 8.05 11.55 -17.67
C ASP A 216 7.94 13.07 -17.57
N VAL A 217 7.54 13.56 -16.40
CA VAL A 217 7.27 14.99 -16.19
C VAL A 217 8.53 15.88 -16.21
N ARG A 218 9.71 15.30 -16.36
CA ARG A 218 10.94 16.08 -16.61
C ARG A 218 11.02 16.55 -18.07
N HIS A 219 10.33 15.86 -18.98
CA HIS A 219 10.43 16.05 -20.42
C HIS A 219 9.11 16.33 -21.09
N ALA A 220 7.98 16.09 -20.43
CA ALA A 220 6.64 16.29 -20.97
C ALA A 220 5.74 17.02 -19.98
N SER A 221 4.85 17.85 -20.49
CA SER A 221 3.83 18.57 -19.72
C SER A 221 2.65 17.64 -19.41
N LEU A 222 2.45 17.27 -18.14
CA LEU A 222 1.31 16.46 -17.74
C LEU A 222 -0.03 17.11 -18.12
N PRO A 223 -0.26 18.41 -17.89
CA PRO A 223 -1.49 19.08 -18.34
C PRO A 223 -1.75 18.95 -19.86
N GLU A 224 -0.72 19.11 -20.68
CA GLU A 224 -0.89 18.99 -22.16
C GLU A 224 -1.26 17.56 -22.56
N VAL A 225 -0.62 16.54 -21.94
CA VAL A 225 -0.95 15.13 -22.20
C VAL A 225 -2.40 14.83 -21.78
N VAL A 226 -2.85 15.34 -20.61
CA VAL A 226 -4.22 15.18 -20.15
C VAL A 226 -5.20 15.86 -21.11
N GLN A 227 -4.95 17.11 -21.52
CA GLN A 227 -5.77 17.84 -22.48
C GLN A 227 -5.89 17.09 -23.81
N GLN A 228 -4.80 16.58 -24.32
CA GLN A 228 -4.80 15.80 -25.57
C GLN A 228 -5.59 14.49 -25.41
N ALA A 229 -5.38 13.75 -24.31
CA ALA A 229 -6.01 12.45 -24.07
C ALA A 229 -7.52 12.55 -23.82
N THR A 230 -8.00 13.70 -23.39
CA THR A 230 -9.42 13.98 -23.03
C THR A 230 -10.09 14.99 -23.95
N GLU A 231 -9.46 15.33 -25.10
CA GLU A 231 -9.98 16.31 -26.07
C GLU A 231 -10.33 17.66 -25.41
N GLY A 232 -9.53 18.07 -24.43
CA GLY A 232 -9.73 19.32 -23.70
C GLY A 232 -10.70 19.25 -22.51
N TRP A 233 -11.34 18.09 -22.27
CA TRP A 233 -12.34 17.96 -21.19
C TRP A 233 -11.72 17.90 -19.79
N GLY A 234 -10.56 17.24 -19.63
CA GLY A 234 -9.93 16.92 -18.37
C GLY A 234 -10.22 15.49 -17.89
N ALA A 235 -9.53 15.03 -16.87
CA ALA A 235 -9.65 13.69 -16.32
C ALA A 235 -10.83 13.59 -15.34
N ASP A 236 -11.51 12.45 -15.32
CA ASP A 236 -12.60 12.16 -14.37
C ASP A 236 -12.07 11.99 -12.94
N VAL A 237 -10.87 11.42 -12.82
CA VAL A 237 -10.22 11.18 -11.52
C VAL A 237 -8.74 11.54 -11.60
N VAL A 238 -8.24 12.24 -10.57
CA VAL A 238 -6.82 12.45 -10.34
C VAL A 238 -6.44 11.86 -8.99
N PHE A 239 -5.47 10.95 -8.99
CA PHE A 239 -4.87 10.38 -7.78
C PHE A 239 -3.52 11.04 -7.53
N GLU A 240 -3.38 11.72 -6.41
CA GLU A 240 -2.07 12.18 -5.93
C GLU A 240 -1.48 11.09 -5.05
N ALA A 241 -0.45 10.39 -5.54
CA ALA A 241 0.19 9.26 -4.87
C ALA A 241 1.71 9.44 -4.68
N SER A 242 2.23 10.62 -4.97
CA SER A 242 3.66 10.94 -4.83
C SER A 242 4.02 11.53 -3.47
N GLY A 243 3.08 12.25 -2.83
CA GLY A 243 3.33 13.07 -1.64
C GLY A 243 4.26 14.26 -1.90
N SER A 244 4.58 14.57 -3.16
CA SER A 244 5.43 15.70 -3.52
C SER A 244 4.65 17.00 -3.47
N LEU A 245 5.20 18.04 -2.82
CA LEU A 245 4.59 19.37 -2.79
C LEU A 245 4.30 19.91 -4.19
N ARG A 246 5.20 19.67 -5.15
CA ARG A 246 5.05 20.11 -6.54
C ARG A 246 3.91 19.40 -7.29
N ALA A 247 3.50 18.22 -6.85
CA ALA A 247 2.40 17.50 -7.47
C ALA A 247 1.05 18.19 -7.26
N TYR A 248 0.97 19.09 -6.28
CA TYR A 248 -0.24 19.88 -5.99
C TYR A 248 -0.34 21.16 -6.82
N ASP A 249 0.74 21.57 -7.48
CA ASP A 249 0.73 22.76 -8.32
C ASP A 249 -0.26 22.55 -9.48
N ASN A 250 -1.32 23.35 -9.52
CA ASN A 250 -2.35 23.31 -10.57
C ASN A 250 -3.06 21.95 -10.74
N ILE A 251 -3.07 21.09 -9.72
CA ILE A 251 -3.64 19.73 -9.79
C ILE A 251 -5.14 19.75 -10.15
N ILE A 252 -5.87 20.80 -9.76
CA ILE A 252 -7.29 20.99 -10.07
C ILE A 252 -7.53 21.20 -11.57
N ASP A 253 -6.54 21.75 -12.29
CA ASP A 253 -6.65 22.00 -13.72
C ASP A 253 -6.68 20.73 -14.55
N LEU A 254 -6.13 19.63 -14.02
CA LEU A 254 -6.14 18.31 -14.65
C LEU A 254 -7.54 17.68 -14.70
N LEU A 255 -8.46 18.11 -13.80
CA LEU A 255 -9.78 17.52 -13.65
C LEU A 255 -10.80 18.13 -14.60
N CYS A 256 -11.72 17.31 -15.07
CA CYS A 256 -12.96 17.75 -15.68
C CYS A 256 -13.92 18.38 -14.65
N PRO A 257 -14.96 19.11 -15.08
CA PRO A 257 -16.05 19.51 -14.19
C PRO A 257 -16.68 18.30 -13.49
N ASN A 258 -16.95 18.42 -12.18
CA ASN A 258 -17.45 17.36 -11.29
C ASN A 258 -16.49 16.15 -11.17
N GLY A 259 -15.22 16.32 -11.51
CA GLY A 259 -14.18 15.32 -11.34
C GLY A 259 -13.83 15.07 -9.87
N CYS A 260 -13.01 14.05 -9.62
CA CYS A 260 -12.61 13.65 -8.28
C CYS A 260 -11.09 13.71 -8.09
N LEU A 261 -10.62 14.48 -7.12
CA LEU A 261 -9.25 14.41 -6.61
C LEU A 261 -9.18 13.45 -5.43
N VAL A 262 -8.32 12.44 -5.50
CA VAL A 262 -8.08 11.49 -4.41
C VAL A 262 -6.66 11.70 -3.86
N LEU A 263 -6.56 12.09 -2.60
CA LEU A 263 -5.31 12.29 -1.89
C LEU A 263 -4.87 10.96 -1.28
N VAL A 264 -3.78 10.40 -1.79
CA VAL A 264 -3.21 9.11 -1.35
C VAL A 264 -1.80 9.30 -0.77
N GLY A 265 -1.00 10.14 -1.41
CA GLY A 265 0.32 10.53 -0.93
C GLY A 265 0.25 11.41 0.33
N MET A 266 1.28 11.33 1.16
CA MET A 266 1.39 12.16 2.37
C MET A 266 2.48 13.21 2.17
N PRO A 267 2.12 14.48 1.90
CA PRO A 267 3.10 15.55 1.79
C PRO A 267 3.71 15.86 3.16
N PRO A 268 5.00 16.24 3.22
CA PRO A 268 5.67 16.56 4.49
C PRO A 268 5.20 17.87 5.13
N GLU A 269 4.56 18.74 4.34
CA GLU A 269 4.10 20.07 4.75
C GLU A 269 2.66 20.33 4.27
N LYS A 270 2.08 21.42 4.76
CA LYS A 270 0.77 21.87 4.30
C LYS A 270 0.85 22.34 2.85
N VAL A 271 -0.14 21.96 2.05
CA VAL A 271 -0.27 22.34 0.65
C VAL A 271 -1.45 23.31 0.47
N PRO A 272 -1.30 24.38 -0.33
CA PRO A 272 -2.41 25.26 -0.66
C PRO A 272 -3.30 24.63 -1.75
N PHE A 273 -4.60 24.95 -1.71
CA PHE A 273 -5.54 24.63 -2.77
C PHE A 273 -6.20 25.89 -3.30
N ASP A 274 -6.38 25.97 -4.61
CA ASP A 274 -7.24 27.01 -5.23
C ASP A 274 -8.71 26.65 -5.01
N ILE A 275 -9.30 27.25 -3.98
CA ILE A 275 -10.70 27.01 -3.59
C ILE A 275 -11.67 27.49 -4.68
N VAL A 276 -11.33 28.57 -5.39
CA VAL A 276 -12.18 29.08 -6.47
C VAL A 276 -12.23 28.12 -7.67
N ALA A 277 -11.07 27.56 -8.04
CA ALA A 277 -11.01 26.54 -9.09
C ALA A 277 -11.77 25.27 -8.71
N ILE A 278 -11.67 24.82 -7.44
CA ILE A 278 -12.45 23.68 -6.91
C ILE A 278 -13.96 23.95 -7.04
N GLN A 279 -14.41 25.13 -6.60
CA GLN A 279 -15.82 25.52 -6.65
C GLN A 279 -16.32 25.65 -8.09
N ALA A 280 -15.55 26.27 -8.98
CA ALA A 280 -15.93 26.49 -10.37
C ALA A 280 -16.14 25.17 -11.16
N LYS A 281 -15.44 24.10 -10.76
CA LYS A 281 -15.58 22.76 -11.34
C LYS A 281 -16.42 21.80 -10.50
N GLU A 282 -16.90 22.21 -9.31
CA GLU A 282 -17.55 21.32 -8.33
C GLU A 282 -16.76 20.04 -8.07
N VAL A 283 -15.42 20.18 -7.89
CA VAL A 283 -14.52 19.04 -7.68
C VAL A 283 -14.79 18.37 -6.34
N ARG A 284 -14.94 17.04 -6.34
CA ARG A 284 -14.93 16.23 -5.12
C ARG A 284 -13.50 15.98 -4.68
N ILE A 285 -13.20 16.18 -3.40
CA ILE A 285 -11.91 15.81 -2.81
C ILE A 285 -12.14 14.66 -1.83
N GLU A 286 -11.50 13.55 -2.10
CA GLU A 286 -11.48 12.35 -1.26
C GLU A 286 -10.08 12.11 -0.71
N SER A 287 -9.96 11.36 0.38
CA SER A 287 -8.68 11.02 0.97
C SER A 287 -8.64 9.56 1.39
N VAL A 288 -7.43 8.99 1.39
CA VAL A 288 -7.20 7.61 1.78
C VAL A 288 -6.27 7.59 2.99
N PHE A 289 -6.71 6.88 4.03
CA PHE A 289 -5.85 6.49 5.14
C PHE A 289 -6.05 4.99 5.40
N ARG A 290 -5.08 4.17 4.99
CA ARG A 290 -5.21 2.71 5.02
C ARG A 290 -6.40 2.24 4.16
N TYR A 291 -7.13 1.21 4.60
CA TYR A 291 -8.24 0.59 3.86
C TYR A 291 -9.19 -0.10 4.86
N ALA A 292 -10.41 -0.38 4.42
CA ALA A 292 -11.37 -1.18 5.15
C ALA A 292 -12.17 -2.08 4.18
N ASN A 293 -12.32 -3.37 4.51
CA ASN A 293 -13.08 -4.36 3.73
C ASN A 293 -12.56 -4.58 2.29
N ILE A 294 -11.25 -4.44 2.06
CA ILE A 294 -10.63 -4.49 0.72
C ILE A 294 -9.89 -5.81 0.46
N PHE A 295 -9.29 -6.45 1.45
CA PHE A 295 -8.44 -7.65 1.26
C PHE A 295 -9.09 -8.75 0.43
N PRO A 296 -10.35 -9.17 0.64
CA PRO A 296 -10.98 -10.20 -0.18
C PRO A 296 -11.08 -9.79 -1.67
N ARG A 297 -11.32 -8.49 -1.96
CA ARG A 297 -11.37 -7.99 -3.33
C ARG A 297 -9.99 -8.00 -3.99
N ALA A 298 -8.95 -7.58 -3.26
CA ALA A 298 -7.57 -7.59 -3.74
C ALA A 298 -7.14 -9.02 -4.12
N ILE A 299 -7.38 -9.99 -3.23
CA ILE A 299 -7.10 -11.41 -3.48
C ILE A 299 -7.86 -11.94 -4.69
N ALA A 300 -9.15 -11.61 -4.84
CA ALA A 300 -9.95 -12.04 -5.98
C ALA A 300 -9.45 -11.46 -7.31
N LEU A 301 -8.99 -10.21 -7.32
CA LEU A 301 -8.43 -9.56 -8.51
C LEU A 301 -7.08 -10.17 -8.92
N LEU A 302 -6.21 -10.50 -7.98
CA LEU A 302 -4.98 -11.24 -8.23
C LEU A 302 -5.29 -12.65 -8.75
N ALA A 303 -6.16 -13.39 -8.06
CA ALA A 303 -6.51 -14.77 -8.44
C ALA A 303 -7.15 -14.88 -9.81
N SER A 304 -7.94 -13.87 -10.23
CA SER A 304 -8.57 -13.83 -11.56
C SER A 304 -7.63 -13.40 -12.68
N GLY A 305 -6.41 -12.95 -12.36
CA GLY A 305 -5.44 -12.40 -13.32
C GLY A 305 -5.82 -11.01 -13.87
N LYS A 306 -6.84 -10.34 -13.31
CA LYS A 306 -7.18 -8.97 -13.70
C LYS A 306 -6.13 -7.95 -13.28
N ILE A 307 -5.41 -8.25 -12.21
CA ILE A 307 -4.26 -7.47 -11.74
C ILE A 307 -3.06 -8.41 -11.68
N ASP A 308 -1.98 -8.03 -12.34
CA ASP A 308 -0.67 -8.68 -12.23
C ASP A 308 0.28 -7.74 -11.49
N VAL A 309 0.73 -8.16 -10.30
CA VAL A 309 1.64 -7.38 -9.46
C VAL A 309 3.08 -7.91 -9.51
N LYS A 310 3.33 -9.04 -10.17
CA LYS A 310 4.67 -9.66 -10.25
C LYS A 310 5.74 -8.74 -10.81
N PRO A 311 5.48 -7.95 -11.88
CA PRO A 311 6.49 -7.03 -12.43
C PRO A 311 6.98 -5.96 -11.45
N PHE A 312 6.23 -5.70 -10.38
CA PHE A 312 6.54 -4.68 -9.39
C PHE A 312 7.37 -5.19 -8.21
N ILE A 313 7.59 -6.53 -8.11
CA ILE A 313 8.53 -7.12 -7.15
C ILE A 313 9.93 -6.97 -7.74
N SER A 314 10.62 -5.91 -7.35
CA SER A 314 11.90 -5.54 -7.95
C SER A 314 13.05 -6.44 -7.49
N ARG A 315 13.07 -6.76 -6.20
CA ARG A 315 14.12 -7.59 -5.58
C ARG A 315 13.57 -8.35 -4.38
N THR A 316 14.13 -9.53 -4.15
CA THR A 316 13.85 -10.38 -2.98
C THR A 316 15.16 -10.72 -2.27
N PHE A 317 15.17 -10.61 -0.95
CA PHE A 317 16.30 -10.94 -0.07
C PHE A 317 15.91 -12.06 0.88
N GLY A 318 16.87 -12.91 1.26
CA GLY A 318 16.67 -13.85 2.35
C GLY A 318 16.63 -13.14 3.71
N PHE A 319 16.01 -13.74 4.71
CA PHE A 319 15.87 -13.17 6.04
C PHE A 319 17.22 -12.81 6.70
N ALA A 320 18.24 -13.65 6.49
CA ALA A 320 19.61 -13.40 6.98
C ALA A 320 20.20 -12.10 6.39
N ASP A 321 19.79 -11.73 5.19
CA ASP A 321 20.22 -10.51 4.48
C ASP A 321 19.28 -9.33 4.71
N GLY A 322 18.33 -9.43 5.62
CA GLY A 322 17.30 -8.41 5.85
C GLY A 322 17.85 -7.04 6.24
N VAL A 323 18.97 -7.00 6.97
CA VAL A 323 19.69 -5.73 7.27
C VAL A 323 20.17 -5.07 5.97
N GLN A 324 20.69 -5.86 5.03
CA GLN A 324 21.12 -5.35 3.73
C GLN A 324 19.92 -4.91 2.88
N ALA A 325 18.81 -5.65 2.93
CA ALA A 325 17.57 -5.28 2.24
C ALA A 325 17.08 -3.87 2.64
N PHE A 326 17.11 -3.53 3.92
CA PHE A 326 16.75 -2.19 4.41
C PHE A 326 17.73 -1.11 3.93
N LYS A 327 19.02 -1.39 3.93
CA LYS A 327 20.03 -0.46 3.41
C LYS A 327 19.84 -0.20 1.91
N GLU A 328 19.50 -1.24 1.14
CA GLU A 328 19.21 -1.10 -0.28
C GLU A 328 17.89 -0.33 -0.52
N ALA A 329 16.82 -0.65 0.23
CA ALA A 329 15.57 0.08 0.16
C ALA A 329 15.74 1.57 0.49
N ALA A 330 16.59 1.89 1.47
CA ALA A 330 16.88 3.26 1.87
C ALA A 330 17.69 4.06 0.83
N LYS A 331 18.41 3.39 -0.09
CA LYS A 331 19.09 4.06 -1.22
C LYS A 331 18.10 4.55 -2.28
N GLY A 332 16.92 3.92 -2.40
CA GLY A 332 15.90 4.31 -3.35
C GLY A 332 16.36 4.19 -4.80
N GLN A 333 16.83 3.02 -5.22
CA GLN A 333 17.27 2.81 -6.62
C GLN A 333 16.11 3.11 -7.59
N PRO A 334 16.37 3.72 -8.74
CA PRO A 334 15.33 4.15 -9.69
C PRO A 334 14.34 3.05 -10.10
N GLY A 335 14.84 1.81 -10.29
CA GLY A 335 14.01 0.66 -10.67
C GLY A 335 13.30 -0.03 -9.49
N ASP A 336 13.55 0.36 -8.24
CA ASP A 336 12.92 -0.29 -7.10
C ASP A 336 11.49 0.22 -6.87
N VAL A 337 10.53 -0.70 -6.93
CA VAL A 337 9.14 -0.46 -6.59
C VAL A 337 8.78 -1.21 -5.31
N LYS A 338 8.98 -2.53 -5.27
CA LYS A 338 8.76 -3.34 -4.07
C LYS A 338 9.96 -4.25 -3.83
N ILE A 339 10.58 -4.09 -2.67
CA ILE A 339 11.59 -5.02 -2.14
C ILE A 339 10.91 -5.94 -1.15
N GLN A 340 11.22 -7.23 -1.21
CA GLN A 340 10.66 -8.25 -0.31
C GLN A 340 11.77 -8.98 0.44
N ILE A 341 11.42 -9.52 1.62
CA ILE A 341 12.25 -10.40 2.43
C ILE A 341 11.52 -11.74 2.57
N GLU A 342 12.18 -12.83 2.20
CA GLU A 342 11.70 -14.20 2.40
C GLU A 342 12.31 -14.78 3.67
N LEU A 343 11.44 -15.32 4.55
CA LEU A 343 11.78 -15.86 5.85
C LEU A 343 11.80 -17.40 5.85
N ALA A 344 11.22 -18.06 4.85
CA ALA A 344 11.10 -19.52 4.74
C ALA A 344 11.51 -20.02 3.36
#